data_07139e17272853947851fe214fb04481
#
_entry.id   07139e17272853947851fe214fb04481
#
_cell.length_a   1.000
_cell.length_b   1.000
_cell.length_c   1.000
_cell.angle_alpha   90.00
_cell.angle_beta   90.00
_cell.angle_gamma   90.00
#
_symmetry.space_group_name_H-M   'P 1'
#
loop_
_entity.id
_entity.type
_entity.pdbx_description
1 polymer ?
#
loop_
_entity_poly.entity_id
_entity_poly.type
_entity_poly.pdbx_seq_one_letter_code
_entity_poly.pdbx_strand_id
1 'polypeptide(L)'
;MDEARVDEVERQVKEVLREYGFAEAKLFITAATEGRGIDALREHLLQLPGREHASQHSVRLAIDRAFTVKGAGLVVTGTALSGEVKVGDSLWLTGVNKPMRVRALHAQNQPTETAHAGQRIALNIAGDAEKEQINRGDWLLADAPPEPFTRVIVELQTHTPLTQWQPLHIHHAASHVTGXWLADNDRLVLRDISARNTLAGARVVMLNPPRRGKRKPEYLQWLASLARAQSDADALSVHLERGAVNLADFAWARQLNGEGMRELLQQPGYIQAGYSLLNAPVAARWQRKILDTLATYHEQHRDEPGPGRERLRRMALPMEDEALVLLLIEKMRESGDILSHHGWLHLPDHKAGFSEEQQAIWQKAEPLFGDEPWWVRDLAKETGTDEQAMRLTLRQAAQQGIITAIVKDRYYRNDRIVEFANMIRDLDQECGSTCAADFRDRLGVGRKLAIQILEYFDRIGFTRRRGNDHLLRDALLFPEK
;
A
#
# COMPACT_ATOMS: atom_id res chain seq x y z
N MET A 1 57.79 16.78 10.44
CA MET A 1 57.02 17.56 11.44
C MET A 1 57.57 17.21 12.81
N ASP A 2 57.84 18.18 13.68
CA ASP A 2 58.39 17.88 15.00
C ASP A 2 57.31 17.34 15.95
N GLU A 3 57.73 16.71 17.04
CA GLU A 3 56.83 16.01 17.98
C GLU A 3 55.90 17.01 18.68
N ALA A 4 56.38 18.25 18.94
CA ALA A 4 55.55 19.29 19.57
C ALA A 4 54.34 19.63 18.68
N ARG A 5 54.55 19.72 17.36
CA ARG A 5 53.47 20.00 16.41
C ARG A 5 52.51 18.81 16.31
N VAL A 6 53.05 17.59 16.34
CA VAL A 6 52.20 16.38 16.33
C VAL A 6 51.29 16.37 17.57
N ASP A 7 51.86 16.67 18.75
CA ASP A 7 51.05 16.72 19.98
C ASP A 7 49.96 17.80 19.92
N GLU A 8 50.30 18.96 19.35
CA GLU A 8 49.34 20.05 19.20
C GLU A 8 48.18 19.66 18.29
N VAL A 9 48.48 19.03 17.15
CA VAL A 9 47.45 18.58 16.21
C VAL A 9 46.59 17.49 16.82
N GLU A 10 47.20 16.57 17.53
CA GLU A 10 46.47 15.47 18.23
C GLU A 10 45.48 16.09 19.22
N ARG A 11 45.91 17.08 19.99
CA ARG A 11 45.03 17.76 20.94
C ARG A 11 43.85 18.46 20.21
N GLN A 12 44.14 19.14 19.12
CA GLN A 12 43.10 19.83 18.31
C GLN A 12 42.08 18.81 17.75
N VAL A 13 42.56 17.68 17.22
CA VAL A 13 41.69 16.64 16.69
C VAL A 13 40.80 16.05 17.81
N LYS A 14 41.39 15.76 18.97
CA LYS A 14 40.63 15.24 20.09
C LYS A 14 39.53 16.21 20.56
N GLU A 15 39.84 17.51 20.53
CA GLU A 15 38.86 18.53 20.91
C GLU A 15 37.67 18.55 19.95
N VAL A 16 37.94 18.50 18.64
CA VAL A 16 36.89 18.44 17.62
C VAL A 16 36.06 17.15 17.79
N LEU A 17 36.72 16.02 18.01
CA LEU A 17 36.00 14.75 18.20
C LEU A 17 35.08 14.80 19.40
N ARG A 18 35.54 15.39 20.50
CA ARG A 18 34.73 15.52 21.71
C ARG A 18 33.50 16.40 21.44
N GLU A 19 33.72 17.51 20.74
CA GLU A 19 32.63 18.43 20.39
C GLU A 19 31.52 17.73 19.59
N TYR A 20 31.90 16.80 18.70
CA TYR A 20 30.95 16.11 17.83
C TYR A 20 30.50 14.76 18.36
N GLY A 21 30.83 14.44 19.62
CA GLY A 21 30.34 13.22 20.27
C GLY A 21 31.19 11.96 20.00
N PHE A 22 32.41 12.12 19.54
CA PHE A 22 33.32 11.01 19.23
C PHE A 22 34.53 10.98 20.15
N ALA A 23 34.35 11.31 21.42
CA ALA A 23 35.47 11.38 22.38
C ALA A 23 36.25 10.06 22.51
N GLU A 24 35.58 8.93 22.25
CA GLU A 24 36.20 7.61 22.35
C GLU A 24 36.88 7.13 21.06
N ALA A 25 36.86 7.96 20.01
CA ALA A 25 37.47 7.56 18.73
C ALA A 25 38.99 7.38 18.89
N LYS A 26 39.52 6.29 18.34
CA LYS A 26 40.93 5.98 18.40
C LYS A 26 41.69 6.75 17.34
N LEU A 27 42.81 7.36 17.71
CA LEU A 27 43.65 8.15 16.80
C LEU A 27 44.92 7.34 16.45
N PHE A 28 45.30 7.41 15.19
CA PHE A 28 46.55 6.79 14.72
C PHE A 28 47.42 7.88 14.10
N ILE A 29 48.57 8.08 14.67
CA ILE A 29 49.57 9.02 14.15
C ILE A 29 50.43 8.24 13.17
N THR A 30 50.42 8.60 11.90
CA THR A 30 51.10 7.84 10.86
C THR A 30 52.00 8.71 10.02
N ALA A 31 53.08 8.11 9.51
CA ALA A 31 53.95 8.68 8.48
C ALA A 31 54.28 7.53 7.53
N ALA A 32 53.59 7.49 6.40
CA ALA A 32 53.65 6.33 5.48
C ALA A 32 55.04 6.12 4.91
N THR A 33 55.77 7.21 4.59
CA THR A 33 57.09 7.09 4.02
C THR A 33 58.12 6.51 4.98
N GLU A 34 57.88 6.65 6.29
CA GLU A 34 58.80 6.17 7.34
C GLU A 34 58.25 4.90 7.99
N GLY A 35 57.01 4.52 7.66
CA GLY A 35 56.36 3.37 8.29
C GLY A 35 55.84 3.64 9.69
N ARG A 36 55.94 4.86 10.20
CA ARG A 36 55.50 5.20 11.56
C ARG A 36 53.99 4.99 11.69
N GLY A 37 53.60 4.21 12.70
CA GLY A 37 52.15 4.00 13.04
C GLY A 37 51.38 3.15 12.07
N ILE A 38 51.98 2.70 10.98
CA ILE A 38 51.29 1.95 9.94
C ILE A 38 50.89 0.56 10.45
N ASP A 39 51.79 -0.13 11.19
CA ASP A 39 51.49 -1.48 11.69
C ASP A 39 50.30 -1.45 12.69
N ALA A 40 50.30 -0.45 13.58
CA ALA A 40 49.20 -0.32 14.54
C ALA A 40 47.85 -0.07 13.85
N LEU A 41 47.86 0.82 12.82
CA LEU A 41 46.65 1.08 12.05
C LEU A 41 46.19 -0.17 11.29
N ARG A 42 47.15 -0.88 10.65
CA ARG A 42 46.84 -2.11 9.91
C ARG A 42 46.20 -3.14 10.83
N GLU A 43 46.79 -3.36 12.00
CA GLU A 43 46.28 -4.31 12.97
C GLU A 43 44.86 -3.96 13.42
N HIS A 44 44.63 -2.68 13.70
CA HIS A 44 43.28 -2.22 14.08
C HIS A 44 42.27 -2.49 12.99
N LEU A 45 42.61 -2.14 11.73
CA LEU A 45 41.69 -2.33 10.60
C LEU A 45 41.37 -3.80 10.37
N LEU A 46 42.38 -4.69 10.54
CA LEU A 46 42.14 -6.13 10.36
C LEU A 46 41.25 -6.74 11.44
N GLN A 47 41.13 -6.09 12.59
CA GLN A 47 40.30 -6.57 13.70
C GLN A 47 38.84 -6.10 13.56
N LEU A 48 38.56 -5.16 12.66
CA LEU A 48 37.19 -4.68 12.48
C LEU A 48 36.30 -5.77 11.87
N PRO A 49 35.09 -5.96 12.38
CA PRO A 49 34.21 -6.97 11.79
C PRO A 49 33.79 -6.56 10.38
N GLY A 50 33.70 -7.57 9.53
CA GLY A 50 33.16 -7.34 8.17
C GLY A 50 31.69 -7.07 8.19
N ARG A 51 31.20 -6.36 7.19
CA ARG A 51 29.76 -6.15 7.04
C ARG A 51 29.17 -7.34 6.30
N GLU A 52 28.08 -7.86 6.83
CA GLU A 52 27.33 -8.91 6.16
C GLU A 52 26.46 -8.29 5.07
N HIS A 53 26.30 -9.01 3.98
CA HIS A 53 25.44 -8.58 2.88
C HIS A 53 24.08 -9.25 3.01
N ALA A 54 23.04 -8.48 2.86
CA ALA A 54 21.69 -9.02 2.91
C ALA A 54 21.19 -9.25 1.49
N SER A 55 21.00 -10.51 1.12
CA SER A 55 20.49 -10.89 -0.19
C SER A 55 19.03 -10.46 -0.38
N GLN A 56 18.37 -10.05 0.70
CA GLN A 56 16.99 -9.62 0.70
C GLN A 56 16.78 -8.21 0.17
N HIS A 57 17.88 -7.47 -0.11
CA HIS A 57 17.76 -6.06 -0.48
C HIS A 57 18.08 -5.82 -1.96
N SER A 58 17.41 -4.82 -2.52
CA SER A 58 17.60 -4.40 -3.91
C SER A 58 18.84 -3.54 -4.06
N VAL A 59 19.47 -3.60 -5.21
CA VAL A 59 20.65 -2.79 -5.48
C VAL A 59 20.28 -1.31 -5.64
N ARG A 60 21.08 -0.45 -5.03
CA ARG A 60 21.06 1.02 -5.22
C ARG A 60 22.48 1.48 -5.38
N LEU A 61 22.82 1.98 -6.55
CA LEU A 61 24.15 2.51 -6.82
C LEU A 61 24.07 4.00 -7.11
N ALA A 62 24.76 4.81 -6.30
CA ALA A 62 24.84 6.26 -6.49
C ALA A 62 25.97 6.56 -7.46
N ILE A 63 25.66 7.10 -8.62
CA ILE A 63 26.63 7.38 -9.70
C ILE A 63 27.43 8.64 -9.36
N ASP A 64 28.75 8.53 -9.36
CA ASP A 64 29.61 9.68 -9.18
C ASP A 64 30.33 10.09 -10.46
N ARG A 65 30.54 9.17 -11.41
CA ARG A 65 31.14 9.50 -12.71
C ARG A 65 30.57 8.63 -13.82
N ALA A 66 30.56 9.20 -15.05
CA ALA A 66 30.22 8.46 -16.26
C ALA A 66 31.26 8.82 -17.32
N PHE A 67 31.73 7.83 -18.06
CA PHE A 67 32.71 8.03 -19.12
C PHE A 67 32.60 6.92 -20.16
N THR A 68 33.24 7.15 -21.31
CA THR A 68 33.26 6.17 -22.40
C THR A 68 34.65 5.55 -22.47
N VAL A 69 34.72 4.23 -22.58
CA VAL A 69 35.96 3.49 -22.73
C VAL A 69 36.00 2.91 -24.15
N LYS A 70 37.07 3.16 -24.86
CA LYS A 70 37.24 2.65 -26.24
C LYS A 70 37.15 1.11 -26.23
N GLY A 71 36.28 0.58 -27.04
CA GLY A 71 36.05 -0.85 -27.15
C GLY A 71 35.03 -1.42 -26.16
N ALA A 72 34.80 -0.75 -25.03
CA ALA A 72 33.85 -1.24 -24.03
C ALA A 72 32.54 -0.41 -24.02
N GLY A 73 32.60 0.87 -24.37
CA GLY A 73 31.44 1.73 -24.39
C GLY A 73 31.24 2.49 -23.09
N LEU A 74 29.98 2.64 -22.69
CA LEU A 74 29.60 3.47 -21.55
C LEU A 74 29.92 2.79 -20.21
N VAL A 75 30.63 3.50 -19.35
CA VAL A 75 30.98 3.02 -18.01
C VAL A 75 30.52 4.07 -16.99
N VAL A 76 29.88 3.62 -15.90
CA VAL A 76 29.55 4.47 -14.77
C VAL A 76 30.25 3.90 -13.53
N THR A 77 30.62 4.79 -12.62
CA THR A 77 31.20 4.40 -11.33
C THR A 77 30.37 4.98 -10.20
N GLY A 78 30.40 4.30 -9.06
CA GLY A 78 29.72 4.78 -7.88
C GLY A 78 29.83 3.79 -6.73
N THR A 79 29.16 4.12 -5.65
CA THR A 79 29.12 3.29 -4.46
C THR A 79 27.77 2.61 -4.37
N ALA A 80 27.79 1.30 -4.16
CA ALA A 80 26.54 0.54 -3.92
C ALA A 80 26.13 0.76 -2.47
N LEU A 81 24.93 1.29 -2.28
CA LEU A 81 24.38 1.56 -0.94
C LEU A 81 23.59 0.36 -0.40
N SER A 82 23.07 -0.48 -1.26
CA SER A 82 22.33 -1.68 -0.87
C SER A 82 22.40 -2.73 -1.97
N GLY A 83 22.11 -3.97 -1.62
CA GLY A 83 21.89 -5.06 -2.55
C GLY A 83 23.15 -5.63 -3.20
N GLU A 84 22.91 -6.39 -4.25
CA GLU A 84 23.94 -7.04 -5.03
C GLU A 84 23.62 -6.86 -6.51
N VAL A 85 24.66 -6.66 -7.33
CA VAL A 85 24.52 -6.59 -8.78
C VAL A 85 25.39 -7.66 -9.42
N LYS A 86 24.89 -8.24 -10.50
CA LYS A 86 25.57 -9.30 -11.26
C LYS A 86 25.65 -8.92 -12.72
N VAL A 87 26.68 -9.41 -13.39
CA VAL A 87 26.76 -9.31 -14.85
C VAL A 87 25.51 -9.94 -15.46
N GLY A 88 24.87 -9.23 -16.39
CA GLY A 88 23.64 -9.65 -17.02
C GLY A 88 22.38 -9.03 -16.43
N ASP A 89 22.48 -8.42 -15.25
CA ASP A 89 21.32 -7.75 -14.64
C ASP A 89 20.86 -6.58 -15.49
N SER A 90 19.54 -6.30 -15.43
CA SER A 90 18.95 -5.10 -15.97
C SER A 90 18.69 -4.14 -14.82
N LEU A 91 19.25 -2.93 -14.91
CA LEU A 91 19.10 -1.91 -13.88
C LEU A 91 18.47 -0.66 -14.48
N TRP A 92 17.72 0.06 -13.67
CA TRP A 92 17.05 1.29 -14.09
C TRP A 92 17.97 2.49 -13.86
N LEU A 93 18.22 3.27 -14.93
CA LEU A 93 19.05 4.49 -14.85
C LEU A 93 18.13 5.69 -14.74
N THR A 94 18.20 6.41 -13.61
CA THR A 94 17.22 7.48 -13.34
C THR A 94 17.34 8.67 -14.27
N GLY A 95 18.54 9.05 -14.65
CA GLY A 95 18.74 10.26 -15.48
C GLY A 95 18.06 10.19 -16.84
N VAL A 96 17.96 9.01 -17.42
CA VAL A 96 17.30 8.80 -18.70
C VAL A 96 15.97 8.05 -18.57
N ASN A 97 15.68 7.54 -17.38
CA ASN A 97 14.46 6.78 -17.08
C ASN A 97 14.31 5.57 -18.02
N LYS A 98 15.36 4.77 -18.12
CA LYS A 98 15.39 3.59 -18.99
C LYS A 98 16.17 2.45 -18.34
N PRO A 99 15.83 1.19 -18.70
CA PRO A 99 16.63 0.05 -18.24
C PRO A 99 17.96 -0.01 -18.98
N MET A 100 19.00 -0.44 -18.26
CA MET A 100 20.35 -0.62 -18.80
C MET A 100 20.82 -2.01 -18.40
N ARG A 101 21.49 -2.70 -19.30
CA ARG A 101 22.04 -4.03 -19.05
C ARG A 101 23.49 -3.92 -18.56
N VAL A 102 23.83 -4.68 -17.52
CA VAL A 102 25.20 -4.74 -17.00
C VAL A 102 25.98 -5.76 -17.83
N ARG A 103 26.97 -5.28 -18.58
CA ARG A 103 27.79 -6.13 -19.46
C ARG A 103 29.05 -6.62 -18.77
N ALA A 104 29.64 -5.83 -17.90
CA ALA A 104 30.83 -6.18 -17.14
C ALA A 104 30.89 -5.31 -15.90
N LEU A 105 31.58 -5.78 -14.88
CA LEU A 105 31.76 -4.96 -13.68
C LEU A 105 33.10 -5.19 -13.03
N HIS A 106 33.57 -4.15 -12.34
CA HIS A 106 34.76 -4.15 -11.51
C HIS A 106 34.36 -3.69 -10.11
N ALA A 107 34.85 -4.41 -9.11
CA ALA A 107 34.70 -3.99 -7.71
C ALA A 107 36.09 -3.87 -7.12
N GLN A 108 36.35 -2.74 -6.45
CA GLN A 108 37.66 -2.50 -5.84
C GLN A 108 38.79 -2.67 -6.86
N ASN A 109 38.59 -2.19 -8.08
CA ASN A 109 39.52 -2.20 -9.21
C ASN A 109 39.89 -3.61 -9.72
N GLN A 110 39.03 -4.60 -9.43
CA GLN A 110 39.22 -5.96 -9.94
C GLN A 110 38.00 -6.40 -10.72
N PRO A 111 38.18 -7.06 -11.89
CA PRO A 111 37.03 -7.61 -12.60
C PRO A 111 36.32 -8.66 -11.74
N THR A 112 35.00 -8.68 -11.79
CA THR A 112 34.22 -9.63 -11.01
C THR A 112 32.88 -9.86 -11.71
N GLU A 113 32.23 -10.98 -11.39
CA GLU A 113 30.88 -11.28 -11.88
C GLU A 113 29.79 -10.70 -10.99
N THR A 114 30.10 -10.40 -9.74
CA THR A 114 29.16 -9.86 -8.77
C THR A 114 29.81 -8.77 -7.94
N ALA A 115 28.98 -7.82 -7.48
CA ALA A 115 29.42 -6.78 -6.56
C ALA A 115 28.26 -6.44 -5.63
N HIS A 116 28.58 -5.89 -4.47
CA HIS A 116 27.56 -5.72 -3.43
C HIS A 116 27.72 -4.41 -2.66
N ALA A 117 26.74 -4.16 -1.80
CA ALA A 117 26.71 -2.96 -0.97
C ALA A 117 28.04 -2.76 -0.23
N GLY A 118 28.45 -1.51 -0.15
CA GLY A 118 29.69 -1.11 0.50
C GLY A 118 30.87 -1.03 -0.45
N GLN A 119 30.77 -1.59 -1.64
CA GLN A 119 31.87 -1.56 -2.60
C GLN A 119 31.75 -0.38 -3.53
N ARG A 120 32.91 0.13 -3.97
CA ARG A 120 32.98 1.05 -5.08
C ARG A 120 33.06 0.24 -6.37
N ILE A 121 32.14 0.51 -7.27
CA ILE A 121 31.87 -0.35 -8.43
C ILE A 121 31.98 0.47 -9.71
N ALA A 122 32.56 -0.15 -10.75
CA ALA A 122 32.50 0.38 -12.12
C ALA A 122 31.68 -0.61 -12.94
N LEU A 123 30.65 -0.10 -13.62
CA LEU A 123 29.76 -0.91 -14.43
C LEU A 123 29.85 -0.48 -15.90
N ASN A 124 30.11 -1.43 -16.78
CA ASN A 124 29.92 -1.23 -18.20
C ASN A 124 28.46 -1.53 -18.48
N ILE A 125 27.70 -0.53 -18.92
CA ILE A 125 26.27 -0.64 -19.13
C ILE A 125 25.92 -0.43 -20.59
N ALA A 126 24.91 -1.15 -21.07
CA ALA A 126 24.41 -1.08 -22.42
C ALA A 126 22.93 -0.77 -22.43
N GLY A 127 22.53 0.14 -23.29
CA GLY A 127 21.14 0.54 -23.45
C GLY A 127 21.05 1.87 -24.19
N ASP A 128 19.86 2.43 -24.21
CA ASP A 128 19.59 3.66 -24.94
C ASP A 128 19.92 4.89 -24.10
N ALA A 129 21.21 5.10 -23.87
CA ALA A 129 21.71 6.25 -23.11
C ALA A 129 23.10 6.64 -23.57
N GLU A 130 23.41 7.93 -23.50
CA GLU A 130 24.73 8.47 -23.80
C GLU A 130 25.32 9.10 -22.54
N LYS A 131 26.65 9.14 -22.49
CA LYS A 131 27.41 9.68 -21.37
C LYS A 131 26.90 11.06 -20.92
N GLU A 132 26.59 11.92 -21.92
CA GLU A 132 26.16 13.29 -21.67
C GLU A 132 24.82 13.41 -20.96
N GLN A 133 24.04 12.37 -20.98
CA GLN A 133 22.73 12.31 -20.32
C GLN A 133 22.82 11.87 -18.86
N ILE A 134 24.01 11.41 -18.41
CA ILE A 134 24.20 10.87 -17.06
C ILE A 134 24.93 11.90 -16.21
N ASN A 135 24.34 12.24 -15.09
CA ASN A 135 24.88 13.24 -14.19
C ASN A 135 25.31 12.60 -12.86
N ARG A 136 26.27 13.25 -12.22
CA ARG A 136 26.61 12.91 -10.84
C ARG A 136 25.34 13.06 -9.99
N GLY A 137 25.03 12.02 -9.23
CA GLY A 137 23.81 11.99 -8.42
C GLY A 137 22.66 11.20 -9.03
N ASP A 138 22.80 10.78 -10.29
CA ASP A 138 21.87 9.81 -10.85
C ASP A 138 22.08 8.44 -10.17
N TRP A 139 21.10 7.58 -10.34
CA TRP A 139 21.10 6.24 -9.71
C TRP A 139 20.97 5.13 -10.73
N LEU A 140 21.57 3.99 -10.41
CA LEU A 140 21.19 2.71 -10.98
C LEU A 140 20.44 1.95 -9.90
N LEU A 141 19.22 1.55 -10.22
CA LEU A 141 18.27 0.92 -9.28
C LEU A 141 17.81 -0.42 -9.86
N ALA A 142 17.36 -1.33 -8.99
CA ALA A 142 16.85 -2.62 -9.44
C ALA A 142 15.64 -2.47 -10.35
N ASP A 143 14.75 -1.53 -10.04
CA ASP A 143 13.51 -1.30 -10.78
C ASP A 143 13.26 0.20 -10.93
N ALA A 144 12.30 0.55 -11.77
CA ALA A 144 11.88 1.95 -11.90
C ALA A 144 11.42 2.48 -10.54
N PRO A 145 11.92 3.66 -10.13
CA PRO A 145 11.58 4.18 -8.81
C PRO A 145 10.20 4.82 -8.79
N PRO A 146 9.65 5.05 -7.58
CA PRO A 146 8.45 5.87 -7.46
C PRO A 146 8.78 7.33 -7.77
N GLU A 147 7.78 8.20 -7.70
CA GLU A 147 8.03 9.63 -7.82
C GLU A 147 9.03 10.09 -6.75
N PRO A 148 9.90 11.04 -7.06
CA PRO A 148 10.85 11.53 -6.05
C PRO A 148 10.15 12.06 -4.80
N PHE A 149 10.74 11.79 -3.66
CA PHE A 149 10.17 12.20 -2.38
C PHE A 149 10.45 13.68 -2.13
N THR A 150 9.43 14.42 -1.74
CA THR A 150 9.53 15.86 -1.45
C THR A 150 9.40 16.17 0.04
N ARG A 151 9.01 15.19 0.85
CA ARG A 151 8.87 15.35 2.29
C ARG A 151 9.32 14.07 2.99
N VAL A 152 10.13 14.24 4.02
CA VAL A 152 10.62 13.14 4.84
C VAL A 152 10.70 13.58 6.29
N ILE A 153 10.72 12.61 7.20
CA ILE A 153 11.06 12.82 8.59
C ILE A 153 12.46 12.25 8.80
N VAL A 154 13.29 13.02 9.46
CA VAL A 154 14.66 12.61 9.77
C VAL A 154 14.90 12.72 11.27
N GLU A 155 15.83 11.91 11.76
CA GLU A 155 16.43 12.05 13.07
C GLU A 155 17.67 12.92 12.90
N LEU A 156 17.71 14.03 13.63
CA LEU A 156 18.79 14.99 13.51
C LEU A 156 19.85 14.79 14.59
N GLN A 157 21.09 14.96 14.19
CA GLN A 157 22.22 15.13 15.10
C GLN A 157 22.82 16.50 14.80
N THR A 158 22.63 17.47 15.72
CA THR A 158 23.04 18.85 15.49
C THR A 158 23.50 19.50 16.78
N HIS A 159 24.42 20.43 16.64
CA HIS A 159 24.90 21.26 17.76
C HIS A 159 24.26 22.65 17.74
N THR A 160 23.57 22.98 16.67
CA THR A 160 22.94 24.29 16.47
C THR A 160 21.44 24.09 16.26
N PRO A 161 20.57 24.76 17.02
CA PRO A 161 19.15 24.63 16.79
C PRO A 161 18.77 25.04 15.37
N LEU A 162 17.90 24.25 14.74
CA LEU A 162 17.33 24.59 13.44
C LEU A 162 15.96 25.22 13.68
N THR A 163 15.60 26.21 12.86
CA THR A 163 14.32 26.88 12.98
C THR A 163 13.31 26.37 11.96
N GLN A 164 12.05 26.59 12.27
CA GLN A 164 10.98 26.21 11.35
C GLN A 164 11.12 26.98 10.03
N TRP A 165 10.99 26.25 8.92
CA TRP A 165 11.09 26.79 7.55
C TRP A 165 12.48 27.28 7.18
N GLN A 166 13.49 26.88 7.94
CA GLN A 166 14.87 27.24 7.61
C GLN A 166 15.30 26.60 6.28
N PRO A 167 15.77 27.39 5.30
CA PRO A 167 16.26 26.78 4.06
C PRO A 167 17.61 26.10 4.28
N LEU A 168 17.78 24.93 3.68
CA LEU A 168 18.97 24.11 3.86
C LEU A 168 19.40 23.51 2.53
N HIS A 169 20.71 23.30 2.38
CA HIS A 169 21.22 22.40 1.36
C HIS A 169 21.29 21.01 1.92
N ILE A 170 20.75 20.03 1.19
CA ILE A 170 20.75 18.63 1.58
C ILE A 170 21.72 17.88 0.68
N HIS A 171 22.66 17.19 1.30
CA HIS A 171 23.61 16.32 0.59
C HIS A 171 23.26 14.86 0.88
N HIS A 172 23.09 14.08 -0.18
CA HIS A 172 22.71 12.68 -0.10
C HIS A 172 23.52 11.89 -1.12
N ALA A 173 24.34 10.96 -0.64
CA ALA A 173 25.19 10.13 -1.50
C ALA A 173 26.04 11.04 -2.42
N ALA A 174 25.91 10.92 -3.74
CA ALA A 174 26.70 11.69 -4.69
C ALA A 174 26.06 13.01 -5.07
N SER A 175 24.87 13.32 -4.53
CA SER A 175 24.08 14.49 -4.99
C SER A 175 23.76 15.47 -3.89
N HIS A 176 23.39 16.67 -4.33
CA HIS A 176 22.76 17.69 -3.48
C HIS A 176 21.53 18.14 -4.25
N VAL A 177 20.34 17.89 -3.72
CA VAL A 177 19.15 18.03 -4.55
C VAL A 177 17.87 18.31 -3.79
N THR A 178 16.87 18.56 -4.58
CA THR A 178 15.52 18.87 -4.18
C THR A 178 14.56 17.66 -4.34
N GLY A 179 14.99 16.52 -4.43
CA GLY A 179 14.15 15.34 -4.40
C GLY A 179 14.96 14.09 -4.71
N UNK A 180 14.92 13.25 -3.91
CA UNK A 180 15.71 12.21 -4.08
C UNK A 180 14.94 11.04 -4.03
N TRP A 181 15.52 10.16 -4.47
CA TRP A 181 14.94 8.83 -4.24
C TRP A 181 15.53 8.27 -2.95
N LEU A 182 15.11 8.84 -1.85
CA LEU A 182 15.55 8.46 -0.51
C LEU A 182 14.96 7.10 -0.11
N ALA A 183 15.66 6.43 0.81
CA ALA A 183 15.19 5.23 1.46
C ALA A 183 15.38 5.39 2.97
N ASP A 184 14.72 4.54 3.75
CA ASP A 184 14.89 4.53 5.20
C ASP A 184 16.38 4.32 5.54
N ASN A 185 16.81 5.00 6.58
CA ASN A 185 18.18 4.96 7.10
C ASN A 185 19.22 5.64 6.21
N ASP A 186 18.82 6.25 5.09
CA ASP A 186 19.76 7.05 4.32
C ASP A 186 20.32 8.16 5.19
N ARG A 187 21.62 8.43 5.02
CA ARG A 187 22.33 9.47 5.75
C ARG A 187 22.38 10.74 4.90
N LEU A 188 22.10 11.85 5.54
CA LEU A 188 22.08 13.15 4.91
C LEU A 188 23.01 14.10 5.68
N VAL A 189 23.62 15.02 4.95
CA VAL A 189 24.35 16.14 5.56
C VAL A 189 23.57 17.41 5.22
N LEU A 190 23.24 18.17 6.25
CA LEU A 190 22.49 19.44 6.09
C LEU A 190 23.44 20.61 6.27
N ARG A 191 23.46 21.49 5.29
CA ARG A 191 24.31 22.65 5.28
C ARG A 191 23.47 23.92 5.13
N ASP A 192 24.01 25.05 5.57
CA ASP A 192 23.35 26.33 5.40
C ASP A 192 23.24 26.68 3.89
N ILE A 193 22.35 27.62 3.59
CA ILE A 193 22.04 27.98 2.19
C ILE A 193 23.25 28.47 1.45
N SER A 194 24.25 29.06 2.14
CA SER A 194 25.50 29.51 1.54
C SER A 194 26.51 28.35 1.38
N ALA A 195 26.21 27.19 1.90
CA ALA A 195 27.06 26.00 1.91
C ALA A 195 28.42 26.22 2.59
N ARG A 196 28.49 27.18 3.50
CA ARG A 196 29.73 27.47 4.23
C ARG A 196 29.85 26.60 5.50
N ASN A 197 28.73 26.30 6.13
CA ASN A 197 28.74 25.58 7.40
C ASN A 197 27.88 24.30 7.32
N THR A 198 28.39 23.23 7.90
CA THR A 198 27.61 22.02 8.11
C THR A 198 26.81 22.21 9.41
N LEU A 199 25.50 22.10 9.31
CA LEU A 199 24.59 22.36 10.43
C LEU A 199 24.20 21.09 11.18
N ALA A 200 24.02 19.98 10.46
CA ALA A 200 23.53 18.75 11.07
C ALA A 200 23.83 17.53 10.21
N GLY A 201 23.92 16.39 10.87
CA GLY A 201 23.74 15.10 10.23
C GLY A 201 22.30 14.65 10.41
N ALA A 202 21.78 13.88 9.48
CA ALA A 202 20.42 13.41 9.55
C ALA A 202 20.33 11.99 9.01
N ARG A 203 19.41 11.23 9.58
CA ARG A 203 19.09 9.87 9.12
C ARG A 203 17.60 9.82 8.80
N VAL A 204 17.25 9.31 7.63
CA VAL A 204 15.86 9.22 7.18
C VAL A 204 15.13 8.18 8.04
N VAL A 205 14.03 8.60 8.67
CA VAL A 205 13.19 7.73 9.49
C VAL A 205 11.92 7.36 8.76
N MET A 206 11.33 8.30 8.01
CA MET A 206 10.05 8.05 7.35
C MET A 206 9.94 8.86 6.07
N LEU A 207 9.49 8.18 5.01
CA LEU A 207 9.19 8.81 3.72
C LEU A 207 7.71 9.19 3.69
N ASN A 208 7.37 10.26 3.00
CA ASN A 208 6.00 10.74 2.78
C ASN A 208 5.16 10.75 4.06
N PRO A 209 5.60 11.49 5.09
CA PRO A 209 4.85 11.53 6.35
C PRO A 209 3.47 12.17 6.16
N PRO A 210 2.52 11.90 7.06
CA PRO A 210 1.21 12.51 6.97
C PRO A 210 1.30 14.03 7.04
N ARG A 211 0.34 14.71 6.42
CA ARG A 211 0.36 16.18 6.37
C ARG A 211 -0.02 16.81 7.71
N ARG A 212 -0.84 16.13 8.51
CA ARG A 212 -1.36 16.65 9.78
C ARG A 212 -1.06 15.68 10.92
N GLY A 213 -1.12 16.19 12.15
CA GLY A 213 -0.99 15.39 13.37
C GLY A 213 0.44 15.04 13.76
N LYS A 214 1.44 15.55 13.09
CA LYS A 214 2.84 15.17 13.31
C LYS A 214 3.40 15.65 14.67
N ARG A 215 2.72 16.59 15.33
CA ARG A 215 3.17 17.12 16.62
C ARG A 215 2.47 16.51 17.82
N LYS A 216 1.51 15.61 17.59
CA LYS A 216 0.80 14.93 18.69
C LYS A 216 1.77 14.03 19.46
N PRO A 217 1.70 14.04 20.80
CA PRO A 217 2.62 13.23 21.61
C PRO A 217 2.64 11.76 21.25
N GLU A 218 1.49 11.17 20.98
CA GLU A 218 1.40 9.75 20.59
C GLU A 218 2.09 9.47 19.25
N TYR A 219 2.00 10.43 18.31
CA TYR A 219 2.70 10.30 17.02
C TYR A 219 4.22 10.38 17.21
N LEU A 220 4.67 11.29 18.06
CA LEU A 220 6.11 11.46 18.33
C LEU A 220 6.68 10.22 19.04
N GLN A 221 5.93 9.62 19.97
CA GLN A 221 6.33 8.36 20.61
C GLN A 221 6.44 7.24 19.59
N TRP A 222 5.47 7.16 18.66
CA TRP A 222 5.49 6.17 17.60
C TRP A 222 6.70 6.38 16.69
N LEU A 223 7.00 7.64 16.30
CA LEU A 223 8.19 7.96 15.51
C LEU A 223 9.47 7.54 16.21
N ALA A 224 9.55 7.75 17.53
CA ALA A 224 10.72 7.33 18.30
C ALA A 224 10.89 5.80 18.22
N SER A 225 9.80 5.05 18.29
CA SER A 225 9.85 3.59 18.12
C SER A 225 10.34 3.21 16.73
N LEU A 226 9.84 3.91 15.70
CA LEU A 226 10.27 3.65 14.32
C LEU A 226 11.75 3.94 14.14
N ALA A 227 12.23 5.05 14.73
CA ALA A 227 13.64 5.43 14.63
C ALA A 227 14.56 4.40 15.29
N ARG A 228 14.07 3.68 16.29
CA ARG A 228 14.84 2.65 17.01
C ARG A 228 14.74 1.26 16.40
N ALA A 229 13.92 1.07 15.35
CA ALA A 229 13.76 -0.24 14.72
C ALA A 229 15.10 -0.76 14.20
N GLN A 230 15.45 -2.00 14.53
CA GLN A 230 16.75 -2.60 14.23
C GLN A 230 16.73 -3.48 12.97
N SER A 231 15.55 -3.83 12.49
CA SER A 231 15.40 -4.75 11.36
C SER A 231 14.20 -4.33 10.51
N ASP A 232 14.10 -4.92 9.32
CA ASP A 232 12.94 -4.70 8.46
C ASP A 232 11.66 -5.21 9.12
N ALA A 233 11.73 -6.33 9.82
CA ALA A 233 10.58 -6.87 10.56
C ALA A 233 10.13 -5.93 11.67
N ASP A 234 11.08 -5.35 12.42
CA ASP A 234 10.77 -4.38 13.47
C ASP A 234 10.09 -3.15 12.88
N ALA A 235 10.62 -2.63 11.78
CA ALA A 235 10.05 -1.45 11.12
C ALA A 235 8.63 -1.72 10.63
N LEU A 236 8.39 -2.88 10.02
CA LEU A 236 7.05 -3.26 9.57
C LEU A 236 6.08 -3.35 10.75
N SER A 237 6.52 -3.97 11.82
CA SER A 237 5.72 -4.12 13.05
C SER A 237 5.30 -2.75 13.59
N VAL A 238 6.23 -1.79 13.63
CA VAL A 238 5.94 -0.42 14.11
C VAL A 238 4.93 0.26 13.17
N HIS A 239 5.13 0.17 11.87
CA HIS A 239 4.20 0.76 10.92
C HIS A 239 2.80 0.17 11.06
N LEU A 240 2.70 -1.14 11.26
CA LEU A 240 1.41 -1.83 11.37
C LEU A 240 0.63 -1.44 12.62
N GLU A 241 1.30 -0.93 13.67
CA GLU A 241 0.61 -0.41 14.86
C GLU A 241 -0.37 0.70 14.50
N ARG A 242 -0.10 1.47 13.46
CA ARG A 242 -0.91 2.62 13.07
C ARG A 242 -2.00 2.27 12.04
N GLY A 243 -2.03 1.05 11.54
CA GLY A 243 -3.03 0.64 10.58
C GLY A 243 -2.44 -0.07 9.37
N ALA A 244 -3.13 0.04 8.24
CA ALA A 244 -2.73 -0.63 7.01
C ALA A 244 -1.41 -0.08 6.48
N VAL A 245 -0.58 -0.99 5.96
CA VAL A 245 0.70 -0.65 5.33
C VAL A 245 0.61 -1.00 3.85
N ASN A 246 1.04 -0.06 3.00
CA ASN A 246 1.19 -0.32 1.57
C ASN A 246 2.54 -1.03 1.35
N LEU A 247 2.49 -2.27 0.86
CA LEU A 247 3.68 -3.09 0.73
C LEU A 247 4.65 -2.60 -0.34
N ALA A 248 4.16 -1.95 -1.40
CA ALA A 248 5.05 -1.39 -2.41
C ALA A 248 5.85 -0.22 -1.83
N ASP A 249 5.19 0.66 -1.07
CA ASP A 249 5.87 1.76 -0.39
C ASP A 249 6.88 1.24 0.64
N PHE A 250 6.49 0.22 1.41
CA PHE A 250 7.38 -0.35 2.42
C PHE A 250 8.59 -1.02 1.77
N ALA A 251 8.37 -1.77 0.68
CA ALA A 251 9.47 -2.43 -0.03
C ALA A 251 10.48 -1.40 -0.56
N TRP A 252 10.00 -0.29 -1.14
CA TRP A 252 10.90 0.78 -1.57
C TRP A 252 11.64 1.39 -0.38
N ALA A 253 10.91 1.74 0.68
CA ALA A 253 11.53 2.41 1.84
C ALA A 253 12.65 1.57 2.45
N ARG A 254 12.47 0.25 2.52
CA ARG A 254 13.47 -0.66 3.09
C ARG A 254 14.38 -1.30 2.04
N GLN A 255 14.16 -0.98 0.76
CA GLN A 255 14.91 -1.55 -0.37
C GLN A 255 14.86 -3.08 -0.36
N LEU A 256 13.67 -3.63 -0.08
CA LEU A 256 13.46 -5.08 -0.07
C LEU A 256 13.18 -5.58 -1.49
N ASN A 257 13.83 -6.67 -1.86
CA ASN A 257 13.52 -7.36 -3.11
C ASN A 257 12.41 -8.39 -2.87
N GLY A 258 12.05 -9.14 -3.92
CA GLY A 258 10.98 -10.13 -3.81
C GLY A 258 11.24 -11.20 -2.76
N GLU A 259 12.47 -11.66 -2.63
CA GLU A 259 12.86 -12.64 -1.63
C GLU A 259 12.69 -12.07 -0.21
N GLY A 260 13.17 -10.85 0.00
CA GLY A 260 13.04 -10.17 1.29
C GLY A 260 11.60 -9.97 1.69
N MET A 261 10.75 -9.57 0.73
CA MET A 261 9.32 -9.39 1.01
C MET A 261 8.65 -10.74 1.34
N ARG A 262 8.98 -11.80 0.60
CA ARG A 262 8.39 -13.11 0.88
C ARG A 262 8.74 -13.59 2.29
N GLU A 263 10.01 -13.45 2.70
CA GLU A 263 10.43 -13.83 4.06
C GLU A 263 9.69 -13.03 5.12
N LEU A 264 9.57 -11.72 4.90
CA LEU A 264 8.94 -10.81 5.86
C LEU A 264 7.47 -11.14 6.07
N LEU A 265 6.78 -11.54 5.00
CA LEU A 265 5.32 -11.79 5.04
C LEU A 265 4.96 -13.19 5.55
N GLN A 266 5.93 -14.03 5.90
CA GLN A 266 5.67 -15.37 6.44
C GLN A 266 5.16 -15.34 7.88
N GLN A 267 5.16 -14.20 8.56
CA GLN A 267 4.67 -14.07 9.92
C GLN A 267 3.18 -14.44 10.00
N PRO A 268 2.77 -15.24 10.99
CA PRO A 268 1.36 -15.57 11.14
C PRO A 268 0.54 -14.37 11.58
N GLY A 269 -0.73 -14.36 11.21
CA GLY A 269 -1.67 -13.33 11.62
C GLY A 269 -1.75 -12.13 10.70
N TYR A 270 -0.91 -12.04 9.68
CA TYR A 270 -1.01 -10.98 8.69
C TYR A 270 -2.21 -11.20 7.77
N ILE A 271 -2.90 -10.12 7.44
CA ILE A 271 -4.04 -10.13 6.52
C ILE A 271 -3.67 -9.21 5.36
N GLN A 272 -3.69 -9.76 4.15
CA GLN A 272 -3.24 -9.05 2.97
C GLN A 272 -4.32 -9.03 1.89
N ALA A 273 -4.53 -7.86 1.31
CA ALA A 273 -5.38 -7.68 0.12
C ALA A 273 -4.58 -6.84 -0.87
N GLY A 274 -4.13 -7.46 -1.96
CA GLY A 274 -3.25 -6.79 -2.92
C GLY A 274 -1.96 -6.33 -2.27
N TYR A 275 -1.67 -5.05 -2.35
CA TYR A 275 -0.48 -4.46 -1.73
C TYR A 275 -0.73 -3.94 -0.31
N SER A 276 -1.93 -4.14 0.24
CA SER A 276 -2.26 -3.62 1.57
C SER A 276 -2.19 -4.73 2.61
N LEU A 277 -1.63 -4.40 3.77
CA LEU A 277 -1.37 -5.37 4.84
C LEU A 277 -1.89 -4.84 6.18
N LEU A 278 -2.50 -5.74 6.96
CA LEU A 278 -2.85 -5.49 8.37
C LEU A 278 -2.21 -6.55 9.26
N ASN A 279 -1.97 -6.20 10.52
CA ASN A 279 -1.67 -7.19 11.54
C ASN A 279 -2.98 -7.62 12.23
N ALA A 280 -2.89 -8.68 13.04
CA ALA A 280 -4.07 -9.24 13.71
C ALA A 280 -4.72 -8.26 14.70
N PRO A 281 -3.98 -7.53 15.56
CA PRO A 281 -4.62 -6.56 16.47
C PRO A 281 -5.41 -5.47 15.76
N VAL A 282 -4.87 -4.91 14.69
CA VAL A 282 -5.58 -3.84 13.94
C VAL A 282 -6.79 -4.44 13.23
N ALA A 283 -6.65 -5.63 12.66
CA ALA A 283 -7.79 -6.33 12.04
C ALA A 283 -8.90 -6.54 13.05
N ALA A 284 -8.56 -6.93 14.27
CA ALA A 284 -9.56 -7.14 15.34
C ALA A 284 -10.29 -5.82 15.66
N ARG A 285 -9.55 -4.71 15.73
CA ARG A 285 -10.17 -3.39 15.97
C ARG A 285 -11.12 -3.00 14.83
N TRP A 286 -10.71 -3.24 13.59
CA TRP A 286 -11.55 -2.96 12.42
C TRP A 286 -12.81 -3.83 12.43
N GLN A 287 -12.66 -5.11 12.76
CA GLN A 287 -13.79 -6.05 12.85
C GLN A 287 -14.79 -5.60 13.91
N ARG A 288 -14.29 -5.15 15.07
CA ARG A 288 -15.16 -4.61 16.12
C ARG A 288 -15.92 -3.38 15.64
N LYS A 289 -15.22 -2.48 14.93
CA LYS A 289 -15.86 -1.29 14.36
C LYS A 289 -16.97 -1.65 13.37
N ILE A 290 -16.71 -2.66 12.55
CA ILE A 290 -17.71 -3.15 11.59
C ILE A 290 -18.94 -3.71 12.33
N LEU A 291 -18.71 -4.53 13.37
CA LEU A 291 -19.81 -5.10 14.15
C LEU A 291 -20.61 -4.02 14.88
N ASP A 292 -19.93 -3.05 15.48
CA ASP A 292 -20.59 -1.95 16.19
C ASP A 292 -21.43 -1.12 15.22
N THR A 293 -20.91 -0.86 14.04
CA THR A 293 -21.62 -0.10 13.01
C THR A 293 -22.88 -0.85 12.57
N LEU A 294 -22.75 -2.16 12.38
CA LEU A 294 -23.89 -2.98 11.98
C LEU A 294 -24.95 -3.03 13.10
N ALA A 295 -24.53 -3.15 14.35
CA ALA A 295 -25.44 -3.14 15.50
C ALA A 295 -26.21 -1.80 15.57
N THR A 296 -25.50 -0.70 15.39
CA THR A 296 -26.13 0.63 15.36
C THR A 296 -27.12 0.76 14.20
N TYR A 297 -26.76 0.24 13.04
CA TYR A 297 -27.66 0.23 11.89
C TYR A 297 -28.96 -0.53 12.21
N HIS A 298 -28.85 -1.69 12.85
CA HIS A 298 -30.02 -2.48 13.23
C HIS A 298 -30.90 -1.75 14.24
N GLU A 299 -30.33 -1.01 15.18
CA GLU A 299 -31.10 -0.20 16.13
C GLU A 299 -31.87 0.91 15.43
N GLN A 300 -31.26 1.55 14.46
CA GLN A 300 -31.85 2.68 13.72
C GLN A 300 -32.83 2.23 12.64
N HIS A 301 -32.70 1.00 12.15
CA HIS A 301 -33.46 0.46 11.05
C HIS A 301 -33.97 -0.95 11.39
N ARG A 302 -34.76 -1.04 12.46
CA ARG A 302 -35.22 -2.32 13.03
C ARG A 302 -36.03 -3.13 12.03
N ASP A 303 -36.70 -2.48 11.11
CA ASP A 303 -37.57 -3.10 10.13
C ASP A 303 -36.84 -3.50 8.83
N GLU A 304 -35.55 -3.22 8.74
CA GLU A 304 -34.76 -3.54 7.55
C GLU A 304 -33.89 -4.77 7.78
N PRO A 305 -33.61 -5.56 6.72
CA PRO A 305 -32.77 -6.75 6.88
C PRO A 305 -31.31 -6.42 7.15
N GLY A 306 -30.82 -5.25 6.69
CA GLY A 306 -29.45 -4.80 6.91
C GLY A 306 -28.89 -4.09 5.69
N PRO A 307 -27.71 -3.53 5.81
CA PRO A 307 -27.08 -2.82 4.68
C PRO A 307 -26.41 -3.81 3.74
N GLY A 308 -26.14 -3.37 2.53
CA GLY A 308 -25.25 -4.10 1.63
C GLY A 308 -23.79 -3.95 2.06
N ARG A 309 -22.95 -4.77 1.47
CA ARG A 309 -21.52 -4.87 1.79
C ARG A 309 -20.81 -3.53 1.62
N GLU A 310 -21.03 -2.86 0.50
CA GLU A 310 -20.37 -1.60 0.18
C GLU A 310 -20.83 -0.48 1.12
N ARG A 311 -22.13 -0.44 1.43
CA ARG A 311 -22.66 0.55 2.36
C ARG A 311 -22.10 0.36 3.77
N LEU A 312 -21.98 -0.90 4.22
CA LEU A 312 -21.40 -1.21 5.52
C LEU A 312 -19.95 -0.74 5.59
N ARG A 313 -19.17 -1.00 4.53
CA ARG A 313 -17.79 -0.54 4.47
C ARG A 313 -17.70 0.98 4.63
N ARG A 314 -18.51 1.70 3.85
CA ARG A 314 -18.49 3.17 3.87
C ARG A 314 -18.92 3.75 5.22
N MET A 315 -19.86 3.10 5.89
CA MET A 315 -20.30 3.55 7.21
C MET A 315 -19.27 3.27 8.30
N ALA A 316 -18.65 2.10 8.25
CA ALA A 316 -17.77 1.65 9.33
C ALA A 316 -16.35 2.21 9.20
N LEU A 317 -15.75 2.12 8.02
CA LEU A 317 -14.32 2.41 7.80
C LEU A 317 -14.13 3.14 6.46
N PRO A 318 -14.73 4.35 6.32
CA PRO A 318 -14.72 5.03 5.02
C PRO A 318 -13.34 5.47 4.56
N MET A 319 -12.39 5.68 5.49
CA MET A 319 -11.07 6.22 5.17
C MET A 319 -10.02 5.13 5.00
N GLU A 320 -10.38 3.85 5.22
CA GLU A 320 -9.43 2.75 5.16
C GLU A 320 -9.44 2.08 3.79
N ASP A 321 -8.44 1.24 3.53
CA ASP A 321 -8.28 0.55 2.26
C ASP A 321 -9.52 -0.30 1.95
N GLU A 322 -10.16 -0.04 0.83
CA GLU A 322 -11.41 -0.70 0.43
C GLU A 322 -11.26 -2.22 0.36
N ALA A 323 -10.20 -2.70 -0.29
CA ALA A 323 -10.01 -4.14 -0.49
C ALA A 323 -9.81 -4.86 0.85
N LEU A 324 -9.08 -4.26 1.79
CA LEU A 324 -8.89 -4.85 3.11
C LEU A 324 -10.19 -4.91 3.90
N VAL A 325 -10.98 -3.83 3.88
CA VAL A 325 -12.25 -3.80 4.62
C VAL A 325 -13.21 -4.84 4.06
N LEU A 326 -13.32 -4.93 2.73
CA LEU A 326 -14.19 -5.92 2.10
C LEU A 326 -13.72 -7.35 2.39
N LEU A 327 -12.41 -7.57 2.43
CA LEU A 327 -11.87 -8.89 2.79
C LEU A 327 -12.25 -9.25 4.23
N LEU A 328 -12.16 -8.30 5.17
CA LEU A 328 -12.55 -8.55 6.56
C LEU A 328 -14.04 -8.86 6.69
N ILE A 329 -14.89 -8.13 5.96
CA ILE A 329 -16.32 -8.40 5.96
C ILE A 329 -16.57 -9.84 5.47
N GLU A 330 -15.90 -10.24 4.39
CA GLU A 330 -16.05 -11.60 3.86
C GLU A 330 -15.55 -12.65 4.85
N LYS A 331 -14.44 -12.41 5.53
CA LYS A 331 -13.95 -13.33 6.57
C LYS A 331 -14.96 -13.46 7.73
N MET A 332 -15.59 -12.34 8.11
CA MET A 332 -16.60 -12.35 9.19
C MET A 332 -17.85 -13.07 8.74
N ARG A 333 -18.20 -12.99 7.46
CA ARG A 333 -19.32 -13.77 6.91
C ARG A 333 -19.00 -15.27 6.93
N GLU A 334 -17.80 -15.64 6.53
CA GLU A 334 -17.36 -17.04 6.54
C GLU A 334 -17.33 -17.62 7.95
N SER A 335 -16.95 -16.82 8.95
CA SER A 335 -16.89 -17.25 10.35
C SER A 335 -18.25 -17.27 11.03
N GLY A 336 -19.27 -16.66 10.42
CA GLY A 336 -20.60 -16.59 11.01
C GLY A 336 -20.83 -15.38 11.92
N ASP A 337 -19.85 -14.49 12.07
CA ASP A 337 -20.04 -13.26 12.86
C ASP A 337 -21.02 -12.32 12.19
N ILE A 338 -21.08 -12.34 10.87
CA ILE A 338 -22.03 -11.61 10.05
C ILE A 338 -22.72 -12.64 9.14
N LEU A 339 -24.03 -12.52 9.01
CA LEU A 339 -24.80 -13.36 8.09
C LEU A 339 -25.24 -12.54 6.90
N SER A 340 -25.41 -13.20 5.75
CA SER A 340 -25.87 -12.57 4.53
C SER A 340 -27.15 -13.22 4.05
N HIS A 341 -28.14 -12.41 3.70
CA HIS A 341 -29.40 -12.89 3.13
C HIS A 341 -29.70 -12.02 1.93
N HIS A 342 -29.60 -12.59 0.74
CA HIS A 342 -29.81 -11.88 -0.53
C HIS A 342 -29.00 -10.60 -0.66
N GLY A 343 -27.74 -10.65 -0.18
CA GLY A 343 -26.84 -9.50 -0.27
C GLY A 343 -26.96 -8.52 0.89
N TRP A 344 -27.94 -8.68 1.76
CA TRP A 344 -28.09 -7.84 2.95
C TRP A 344 -27.36 -8.48 4.11
N LEU A 345 -26.55 -7.67 4.78
CA LEU A 345 -25.72 -8.16 5.89
C LEU A 345 -26.39 -7.85 7.22
N HIS A 346 -26.34 -8.82 8.13
CA HIS A 346 -26.93 -8.64 9.45
C HIS A 346 -26.22 -9.46 10.51
N LEU A 347 -26.38 -9.02 11.75
CA LEU A 347 -25.89 -9.79 12.91
C LEU A 347 -26.78 -11.02 13.11
N PRO A 348 -26.23 -12.09 13.69
CA PRO A 348 -27.01 -13.34 13.86
C PRO A 348 -28.32 -13.18 14.63
N ASP A 349 -28.36 -12.22 15.57
CA ASP A 349 -29.53 -12.04 16.42
C ASP A 349 -30.59 -11.12 15.82
N HIS A 350 -30.28 -10.49 14.68
CA HIS A 350 -31.24 -9.54 14.06
C HIS A 350 -32.23 -10.28 13.20
N LYS A 351 -33.52 -10.08 13.47
CA LYS A 351 -34.62 -10.66 12.70
C LYS A 351 -35.67 -9.58 12.43
N ALA A 352 -35.97 -9.36 11.15
CA ALA A 352 -37.11 -8.58 10.74
C ALA A 352 -38.28 -9.55 10.56
N GLY A 353 -39.44 -9.22 11.10
CA GLY A 353 -40.57 -10.15 11.07
C GLY A 353 -41.88 -9.49 10.70
N PHE A 354 -42.85 -10.31 10.30
CA PHE A 354 -44.22 -9.90 10.05
C PHE A 354 -45.02 -9.71 11.35
N SER A 355 -45.88 -8.71 11.39
CA SER A 355 -46.97 -8.68 12.38
C SER A 355 -48.01 -9.77 12.07
N GLU A 356 -48.90 -10.06 13.00
CA GLU A 356 -49.95 -11.08 12.77
C GLU A 356 -50.78 -10.72 11.53
N GLU A 357 -51.17 -9.44 11.40
CA GLU A 357 -51.92 -8.98 10.25
C GLU A 357 -51.13 -9.16 8.96
N GLN A 358 -49.89 -8.78 8.97
CA GLN A 358 -49.02 -8.96 7.80
C GLN A 358 -48.81 -10.42 7.46
N GLN A 359 -48.72 -11.31 8.45
CA GLN A 359 -48.57 -12.73 8.21
C GLN A 359 -49.79 -13.29 7.48
N ALA A 360 -51.02 -12.87 7.90
CA ALA A 360 -52.23 -13.29 7.24
C ALA A 360 -52.28 -12.81 5.78
N ILE A 361 -51.89 -11.56 5.55
CA ILE A 361 -51.84 -10.99 4.19
C ILE A 361 -50.82 -11.75 3.35
N TRP A 362 -49.65 -12.00 3.91
CA TRP A 362 -48.53 -12.66 3.19
C TRP A 362 -48.93 -14.11 2.81
N GLN A 363 -49.65 -14.81 3.67
CA GLN A 363 -50.12 -16.15 3.35
C GLN A 363 -51.04 -16.16 2.11
N LYS A 364 -51.79 -15.12 1.88
CA LYS A 364 -52.60 -14.97 0.66
C LYS A 364 -51.78 -14.59 -0.54
N ALA A 365 -50.76 -13.72 -0.36
CA ALA A 365 -49.99 -13.14 -1.44
C ALA A 365 -48.91 -14.06 -1.97
N GLU A 366 -48.22 -14.77 -1.06
CA GLU A 366 -47.03 -15.57 -1.41
C GLU A 366 -47.30 -16.60 -2.52
N PRO A 367 -48.39 -17.38 -2.49
CA PRO A 367 -48.63 -18.38 -3.54
C PRO A 367 -48.81 -17.78 -4.92
N LEU A 368 -49.13 -16.51 -5.03
CA LEU A 368 -49.38 -15.84 -6.31
C LEU A 368 -48.07 -15.41 -6.99
N PHE A 369 -46.96 -15.33 -6.23
CA PHE A 369 -45.67 -14.98 -6.81
C PHE A 369 -45.11 -16.17 -7.61
N GLY A 370 -44.99 -15.98 -8.90
CA GLY A 370 -44.37 -16.93 -9.82
C GLY A 370 -43.19 -16.27 -10.51
N ASP A 371 -43.12 -16.44 -11.82
CA ASP A 371 -42.01 -15.89 -12.59
C ASP A 371 -42.19 -14.42 -12.94
N GLU A 372 -43.40 -13.88 -12.78
CA GLU A 372 -43.79 -12.53 -13.16
C GLU A 372 -43.73 -11.60 -11.96
N PRO A 373 -43.42 -10.30 -12.17
CA PRO A 373 -43.47 -9.34 -11.06
C PRO A 373 -44.89 -8.92 -10.74
N TRP A 374 -45.10 -8.48 -9.50
CA TRP A 374 -46.40 -7.97 -9.06
C TRP A 374 -46.30 -6.48 -8.68
N TRP A 375 -47.23 -5.68 -9.18
CA TRP A 375 -47.49 -4.37 -8.62
C TRP A 375 -48.28 -4.53 -7.32
N VAL A 376 -47.97 -3.71 -6.31
CA VAL A 376 -48.72 -3.72 -5.03
C VAL A 376 -50.23 -3.61 -5.25
N ARG A 377 -50.64 -2.67 -6.09
CA ARG A 377 -52.07 -2.42 -6.36
C ARG A 377 -52.76 -3.66 -6.94
N ASP A 378 -52.10 -4.29 -7.88
CA ASP A 378 -52.69 -5.46 -8.56
C ASP A 378 -52.77 -6.67 -7.64
N LEU A 379 -51.75 -6.87 -6.82
CA LEU A 379 -51.72 -7.98 -5.85
C LEU A 379 -52.76 -7.75 -4.75
N ALA A 380 -52.91 -6.50 -4.28
CA ALA A 380 -53.94 -6.14 -3.30
C ALA A 380 -55.33 -6.46 -3.84
N LYS A 381 -55.57 -6.10 -5.10
CA LYS A 381 -56.87 -6.36 -5.78
C LYS A 381 -57.12 -7.86 -5.90
N GLU A 382 -56.11 -8.62 -6.32
CA GLU A 382 -56.25 -10.08 -6.50
C GLU A 382 -56.50 -10.81 -5.19
N THR A 383 -55.94 -10.35 -4.09
CA THR A 383 -56.11 -10.98 -2.77
C THR A 383 -57.24 -10.38 -1.96
N GLY A 384 -57.91 -9.34 -2.46
CA GLY A 384 -58.98 -8.66 -1.72
C GLY A 384 -58.46 -7.93 -0.48
N THR A 385 -57.24 -7.43 -0.51
CA THR A 385 -56.56 -6.75 0.61
C THR A 385 -56.50 -5.24 0.35
N ASP A 386 -56.55 -4.44 1.43
CA ASP A 386 -56.28 -3.01 1.34
C ASP A 386 -54.92 -2.72 0.72
N GLU A 387 -54.86 -1.79 -0.22
CA GLU A 387 -53.60 -1.48 -0.95
C GLU A 387 -52.48 -1.08 0.00
N GLN A 388 -52.75 -0.21 0.99
CA GLN A 388 -51.74 0.26 1.92
C GLN A 388 -51.23 -0.87 2.81
N ALA A 389 -52.18 -1.73 3.30
CA ALA A 389 -51.80 -2.88 4.08
C ALA A 389 -50.93 -3.85 3.27
N MET A 390 -51.24 -4.07 2.00
CA MET A 390 -50.44 -4.87 1.09
C MET A 390 -49.05 -4.25 0.91
N ARG A 391 -49.00 -2.93 0.72
CA ARG A 391 -47.74 -2.21 0.53
C ARG A 391 -46.80 -2.44 1.74
N LEU A 392 -47.33 -2.30 2.94
CA LEU A 392 -46.54 -2.50 4.17
C LEU A 392 -46.12 -3.97 4.32
N THR A 393 -46.99 -4.91 3.97
CA THR A 393 -46.68 -6.35 4.03
C THR A 393 -45.58 -6.70 3.03
N LEU A 394 -45.68 -6.22 1.79
CA LEU A 394 -44.62 -6.52 0.78
C LEU A 394 -43.32 -5.85 1.13
N ARG A 395 -43.39 -4.65 1.70
CA ARG A 395 -42.18 -3.99 2.18
C ARG A 395 -41.50 -4.83 3.26
N GLN A 396 -42.25 -5.38 4.18
CA GLN A 396 -41.73 -6.26 5.24
C GLN A 396 -41.16 -7.55 4.66
N ALA A 397 -41.86 -8.14 3.68
CA ALA A 397 -41.35 -9.35 3.00
C ALA A 397 -40.03 -9.05 2.29
N ALA A 398 -39.91 -7.88 1.70
CA ALA A 398 -38.67 -7.46 1.05
C ALA A 398 -37.54 -7.29 2.07
N GLN A 399 -37.84 -6.73 3.23
CA GLN A 399 -36.89 -6.59 4.31
C GLN A 399 -36.39 -7.95 4.82
N GLN A 400 -37.25 -8.95 4.77
CA GLN A 400 -36.87 -10.32 5.14
C GLN A 400 -36.14 -11.07 4.02
N GLY A 401 -35.98 -10.43 2.86
CA GLY A 401 -35.26 -11.04 1.75
C GLY A 401 -36.06 -12.04 0.95
N ILE A 402 -37.41 -12.05 1.07
CA ILE A 402 -38.25 -13.00 0.35
C ILE A 402 -38.54 -12.50 -1.06
N ILE A 403 -38.76 -11.20 -1.20
CA ILE A 403 -39.06 -10.53 -2.48
C ILE A 403 -38.17 -9.28 -2.61
N THR A 404 -38.08 -8.74 -3.80
CA THR A 404 -37.27 -7.54 -4.08
C THR A 404 -38.05 -6.57 -4.95
N ALA A 405 -38.04 -5.29 -4.58
CA ALA A 405 -38.61 -4.22 -5.41
C ALA A 405 -37.58 -3.85 -6.50
N ILE A 406 -37.94 -4.06 -7.76
CA ILE A 406 -37.11 -3.59 -8.89
C ILE A 406 -37.33 -2.10 -9.19
N VAL A 407 -38.56 -1.64 -8.95
CA VAL A 407 -38.92 -0.21 -8.89
C VAL A 407 -39.91 -0.07 -7.75
N LYS A 408 -40.24 1.16 -7.37
CA LYS A 408 -41.20 1.39 -6.30
C LYS A 408 -42.52 0.62 -6.58
N ASP A 409 -42.93 -0.16 -5.58
CA ASP A 409 -44.20 -0.91 -5.57
C ASP A 409 -44.30 -2.04 -6.61
N ARG A 410 -43.18 -2.48 -7.18
CA ARG A 410 -43.16 -3.61 -8.12
C ARG A 410 -42.12 -4.65 -7.68
N TYR A 411 -42.59 -5.87 -7.37
CA TYR A 411 -41.79 -6.89 -6.70
C TYR A 411 -41.67 -8.17 -7.50
N TYR A 412 -40.45 -8.75 -7.45
CA TYR A 412 -40.16 -10.13 -7.87
C TYR A 412 -39.81 -10.99 -6.67
N ARG A 413 -40.01 -12.31 -6.76
CA ARG A 413 -39.39 -13.25 -5.84
C ARG A 413 -37.86 -13.14 -5.93
N ASN A 414 -37.18 -13.33 -4.80
CA ASN A 414 -35.73 -13.16 -4.78
C ASN A 414 -34.98 -14.25 -5.55
N ASP A 415 -35.54 -15.48 -5.62
CA ASP A 415 -34.91 -16.51 -6.46
C ASP A 415 -34.90 -16.10 -7.92
N ARG A 416 -35.93 -15.35 -8.36
CA ARG A 416 -35.97 -14.82 -9.72
C ARG A 416 -34.88 -13.73 -9.94
N ILE A 417 -34.64 -12.92 -8.93
CA ILE A 417 -33.57 -11.89 -8.95
C ILE A 417 -32.20 -12.59 -9.10
N VAL A 418 -31.99 -13.69 -8.39
CA VAL A 418 -30.75 -14.48 -8.49
C VAL A 418 -30.58 -15.03 -9.92
N GLU A 419 -31.67 -15.51 -10.53
CA GLU A 419 -31.65 -15.97 -11.93
C GLU A 419 -31.22 -14.84 -12.87
N PHE A 420 -31.75 -13.62 -12.64
CA PHE A 420 -31.38 -12.45 -13.44
C PHE A 420 -29.90 -12.12 -13.28
N ALA A 421 -29.35 -12.18 -12.06
CA ALA A 421 -27.94 -11.94 -11.81
C ALA A 421 -27.08 -12.95 -12.57
N ASN A 422 -27.49 -14.23 -12.58
CA ASN A 422 -26.77 -15.26 -13.32
C ASN A 422 -26.85 -15.02 -14.83
N MET A 423 -27.98 -14.56 -15.35
CA MET A 423 -28.10 -14.19 -16.78
C MET A 423 -27.14 -13.06 -17.13
N ILE A 424 -27.02 -12.07 -16.23
CA ILE A 424 -26.10 -10.93 -16.44
C ILE A 424 -24.66 -11.43 -16.46
N ARG A 425 -24.29 -12.35 -15.55
CA ARG A 425 -22.96 -12.97 -15.57
C ARG A 425 -22.70 -13.69 -16.88
N ASP A 426 -23.67 -14.47 -17.35
CA ASP A 426 -23.53 -15.21 -18.58
C ASP A 426 -23.30 -14.27 -19.77
N LEU A 427 -24.07 -13.19 -19.84
CA LEU A 427 -23.93 -12.19 -20.90
C LEU A 427 -22.58 -11.45 -20.78
N ASP A 428 -22.13 -11.18 -19.57
CA ASP A 428 -20.82 -10.57 -19.35
C ASP A 428 -19.68 -11.47 -19.85
N GLN A 429 -19.79 -12.78 -19.61
CA GLN A 429 -18.80 -13.74 -20.09
C GLN A 429 -18.83 -13.87 -21.61
N GLU A 430 -20.04 -13.89 -22.21
CA GLU A 430 -20.21 -14.08 -23.66
C GLU A 430 -19.87 -12.83 -24.47
N CYS A 431 -20.25 -11.64 -23.97
CA CYS A 431 -20.23 -10.40 -24.73
C CYS A 431 -19.41 -9.29 -24.08
N GLY A 432 -18.94 -9.47 -22.87
CA GLY A 432 -18.21 -8.47 -22.10
C GLY A 432 -19.09 -7.40 -21.43
N SER A 433 -20.39 -7.42 -21.69
CA SER A 433 -21.35 -6.50 -21.10
C SER A 433 -22.77 -7.01 -21.34
N THR A 434 -23.75 -6.40 -20.67
CA THR A 434 -25.17 -6.68 -20.87
C THR A 434 -25.84 -5.45 -21.43
N CYS A 435 -26.50 -5.57 -22.58
CA CYS A 435 -27.38 -4.52 -23.10
C CYS A 435 -28.82 -4.94 -22.91
N ALA A 436 -29.73 -3.93 -22.89
CA ALA A 436 -31.15 -4.17 -22.66
C ALA A 436 -31.78 -5.12 -23.68
N ALA A 437 -31.36 -5.03 -24.95
CA ALA A 437 -31.91 -5.89 -26.01
C ALA A 437 -31.57 -7.36 -25.79
N ASP A 438 -30.29 -7.66 -25.49
CA ASP A 438 -29.86 -9.02 -25.25
C ASP A 438 -30.50 -9.61 -24.00
N PHE A 439 -30.58 -8.82 -22.95
CA PHE A 439 -31.21 -9.25 -21.70
C PHE A 439 -32.70 -9.52 -21.90
N ARG A 440 -33.39 -8.58 -22.58
CA ARG A 440 -34.80 -8.75 -22.93
C ARG A 440 -35.05 -10.04 -23.69
N ASP A 441 -34.24 -10.29 -24.72
CA ASP A 441 -34.42 -11.45 -25.59
C ASP A 441 -34.16 -12.76 -24.83
N ARG A 442 -33.16 -12.78 -23.97
CA ARG A 442 -32.85 -13.98 -23.17
C ARG A 442 -33.94 -14.24 -22.13
N LEU A 443 -34.47 -13.18 -21.54
CA LEU A 443 -35.46 -13.27 -20.47
C LEU A 443 -36.89 -13.50 -21.02
N GLY A 444 -37.19 -13.02 -22.22
CA GLY A 444 -38.49 -13.15 -22.83
C GLY A 444 -39.54 -12.17 -22.29
N VAL A 445 -39.13 -10.98 -21.86
CA VAL A 445 -40.01 -9.96 -21.30
C VAL A 445 -40.03 -8.73 -22.21
N GLY A 446 -40.91 -7.74 -21.90
CA GLY A 446 -40.93 -6.49 -22.61
C GLY A 446 -39.72 -5.62 -22.31
N ARG A 447 -39.43 -4.71 -23.24
CA ARG A 447 -38.26 -3.82 -23.14
C ARG A 447 -38.25 -3.01 -21.85
N LYS A 448 -39.42 -2.44 -21.48
CA LYS A 448 -39.53 -1.61 -20.27
C LYS A 448 -39.14 -2.38 -19.02
N LEU A 449 -39.63 -3.60 -18.90
CA LEU A 449 -39.33 -4.44 -17.74
C LEU A 449 -37.87 -4.82 -17.70
N ALA A 450 -37.27 -5.17 -18.86
CA ALA A 450 -35.86 -5.48 -18.93
C ALA A 450 -35.01 -4.30 -18.47
N ILE A 451 -35.35 -3.09 -18.87
CA ILE A 451 -34.64 -1.88 -18.44
C ILE A 451 -34.79 -1.67 -16.92
N GLN A 452 -36.01 -1.84 -16.38
CA GLN A 452 -36.25 -1.70 -14.94
C GLN A 452 -35.37 -2.67 -14.14
N ILE A 453 -35.24 -3.90 -14.62
CA ILE A 453 -34.42 -4.93 -13.94
C ILE A 453 -32.94 -4.54 -13.98
N LEU A 454 -32.42 -4.13 -15.16
CA LEU A 454 -31.02 -3.73 -15.28
C LEU A 454 -30.70 -2.50 -14.44
N GLU A 455 -31.60 -1.52 -14.40
CA GLU A 455 -31.42 -0.32 -13.57
C GLU A 455 -31.42 -0.67 -12.08
N TYR A 456 -32.18 -1.68 -11.68
CA TYR A 456 -32.14 -2.18 -10.31
C TYR A 456 -30.74 -2.68 -9.97
N PHE A 457 -30.14 -3.50 -10.83
CA PHE A 457 -28.80 -4.03 -10.59
C PHE A 457 -27.73 -2.93 -10.58
N ASP A 458 -27.91 -1.88 -11.38
CA ASP A 458 -27.03 -0.71 -11.33
C ASP A 458 -27.14 -0.01 -9.97
N ARG A 459 -28.35 0.17 -9.46
CA ARG A 459 -28.60 0.87 -8.18
C ARG A 459 -27.95 0.16 -7.01
N ILE A 460 -28.00 -1.16 -7.00
CA ILE A 460 -27.42 -1.94 -5.88
C ILE A 460 -25.93 -2.18 -6.03
N GLY A 461 -25.35 -1.80 -7.18
CA GLY A 461 -23.91 -1.92 -7.40
C GLY A 461 -23.42 -3.26 -7.94
N PHE A 462 -24.32 -4.16 -8.31
CA PHE A 462 -23.95 -5.41 -8.97
C PHE A 462 -23.36 -5.13 -10.36
N THR A 463 -23.99 -4.16 -11.06
CA THR A 463 -23.52 -3.68 -12.35
C THR A 463 -23.31 -2.17 -12.28
N ARG A 464 -22.69 -1.61 -13.32
CA ARG A 464 -22.66 -0.16 -13.54
C ARG A 464 -22.97 0.12 -15.01
N ARG A 465 -23.75 1.17 -15.21
CA ARG A 465 -24.12 1.56 -16.57
C ARG A 465 -22.97 2.29 -17.27
N ARG A 466 -22.75 1.95 -18.53
CA ARG A 466 -21.78 2.62 -19.39
C ARG A 466 -22.43 2.78 -20.77
N GLY A 467 -23.03 3.95 -21.00
CA GLY A 467 -23.81 4.19 -22.22
C GLY A 467 -25.06 3.32 -22.24
N ASN A 468 -25.16 2.45 -23.24
CA ASN A 468 -26.27 1.52 -23.36
C ASN A 468 -25.97 0.14 -22.80
N ASP A 469 -24.77 -0.05 -22.25
CA ASP A 469 -24.34 -1.32 -21.68
C ASP A 469 -24.26 -1.26 -20.16
N HIS A 470 -24.36 -2.44 -19.55
CA HIS A 470 -24.23 -2.61 -18.09
C HIS A 470 -23.09 -3.58 -17.86
N LEU A 471 -22.06 -3.10 -17.16
CA LEU A 471 -20.83 -3.87 -16.90
C LEU A 471 -20.91 -4.48 -15.50
N LEU A 472 -20.49 -5.72 -15.37
CA LEU A 472 -20.41 -6.37 -14.07
C LEU A 472 -19.44 -5.59 -13.17
N ARG A 473 -19.87 -5.26 -11.96
CA ARG A 473 -19.08 -4.46 -11.03
C ARG A 473 -18.71 -5.24 -9.76
N ASP A 474 -19.70 -5.81 -9.10
CA ASP A 474 -19.48 -6.52 -7.84
C ASP A 474 -20.20 -7.87 -7.89
N ALA A 475 -19.50 -8.85 -8.46
CA ALA A 475 -20.07 -10.20 -8.65
C ALA A 475 -20.41 -10.88 -7.32
N LEU A 476 -19.78 -10.46 -6.22
CA LEU A 476 -20.00 -11.10 -4.92
C LEU A 476 -21.34 -10.77 -4.27
N LEU A 477 -22.04 -9.74 -4.78
CA LEU A 477 -23.40 -9.44 -4.29
C LEU A 477 -24.35 -10.61 -4.49
N PHE A 478 -24.12 -11.43 -5.52
CA PHE A 478 -24.90 -12.64 -5.80
C PHE A 478 -23.88 -13.77 -6.09
N PRO A 479 -23.32 -14.38 -5.06
CA PRO A 479 -22.32 -15.43 -5.28
C PRO A 479 -22.88 -16.62 -6.05
N GLU A 480 -22.05 -17.22 -6.87
CA GLU A 480 -22.41 -18.47 -7.53
C GLU A 480 -22.56 -19.57 -6.48
N LYS A 481 -23.55 -20.44 -6.65
CA LYS A 481 -23.76 -21.57 -5.74
C LYS A 481 -22.71 -22.67 -5.98
#